data_3cadd9c9c3b555413e85cb4dd906e095
#
_entry.id   3cadd9c9c3b555413e85cb4dd906e095
#
_cell.length_a   1.000
_cell.length_b   1.000
_cell.length_c   1.000
_cell.angle_alpha   90.00
_cell.angle_beta   90.00
_cell.angle_gamma   90.00
#
_symmetry.space_group_name_H-M   'P 1'
#
loop_
_entity.id
_entity.type
_entity.pdbx_description
1 polymer ?
#
loop_
_entity_poly.entity_id
_entity_poly.type
_entity_poly.pdbx_seq_one_letter_code
_entity_poly.pdbx_strand_id
1 'polypeptide(L)'
;MSQIQEIFDRLQKFKSEQKELKTMYRDALRNSGEHQKLSDELKVLRDNKKQIESKVKEEFSKELDKMEVLSNEIMNDSQVLSDAVLSKMLKGENIEIKDEYETEYEPIFTVKFKKAK
;
A
#
# COMPACT_ATOMS: atom_id res chain seq x y z
N MET A 1 30.43 -12.55 -32.53
CA MET A 1 29.24 -12.02 -31.83
C MET A 1 29.64 -11.16 -30.67
N SER A 2 28.88 -10.12 -30.40
CA SER A 2 29.14 -9.28 -29.28
C SER A 2 28.73 -10.00 -27.98
N GLN A 3 29.43 -9.68 -26.90
CA GLN A 3 29.08 -10.17 -25.56
C GLN A 3 27.66 -9.74 -25.16
N ILE A 4 27.25 -8.55 -25.60
CA ILE A 4 25.91 -8.02 -25.35
C ILE A 4 24.84 -8.93 -25.94
N GLN A 5 25.04 -9.37 -27.19
CA GLN A 5 24.11 -10.27 -27.87
C GLN A 5 24.00 -11.62 -27.14
N GLU A 6 25.12 -12.15 -26.70
CA GLU A 6 25.16 -13.43 -25.99
C GLU A 6 24.39 -13.33 -24.65
N ILE A 7 24.58 -12.24 -23.93
CA ILE A 7 23.86 -12.00 -22.66
C ILE A 7 22.36 -11.83 -22.93
N PHE A 8 22.00 -11.09 -23.96
CA PHE A 8 20.60 -10.89 -24.33
C PHE A 8 19.92 -12.22 -24.66
N ASP A 9 20.56 -13.05 -25.49
CA ASP A 9 20.02 -14.35 -25.90
C ASP A 9 19.83 -15.27 -24.67
N ARG A 10 20.83 -15.29 -23.80
CA ARG A 10 20.76 -16.08 -22.55
C ARG A 10 19.65 -15.59 -21.65
N LEU A 11 19.48 -14.27 -21.54
CA LEU A 11 18.40 -13.65 -20.76
C LEU A 11 17.04 -14.07 -21.30
N GLN A 12 16.85 -14.04 -22.61
CA GLN A 12 15.60 -14.45 -23.26
C GLN A 12 15.31 -15.94 -22.98
N LYS A 13 16.33 -16.76 -23.04
CA LYS A 13 16.21 -18.19 -22.75
C LYS A 13 15.77 -18.43 -21.31
N PHE A 14 16.41 -17.74 -20.36
CA PHE A 14 16.06 -17.85 -18.94
C PHE A 14 14.63 -17.38 -18.65
N LYS A 15 14.19 -16.30 -19.29
CA LYS A 15 12.82 -15.81 -19.16
C LYS A 15 11.81 -16.82 -19.67
N SER A 16 12.13 -17.45 -20.80
CA SER A 16 11.28 -18.48 -21.39
C SER A 16 11.16 -19.70 -20.48
N GLU A 17 12.29 -20.17 -19.96
CA GLU A 17 12.31 -21.31 -19.03
C GLU A 17 11.52 -20.99 -17.74
N GLN A 18 11.71 -19.79 -17.21
CA GLN A 18 10.98 -19.34 -16.01
C GLN A 18 9.48 -19.34 -16.28
N LYS A 19 9.06 -18.85 -17.44
CA LYS A 19 7.65 -18.80 -17.81
C LYS A 19 7.05 -20.20 -17.89
N GLU A 20 7.79 -21.15 -18.51
CA GLU A 20 7.35 -22.54 -18.58
C GLU A 20 7.18 -23.16 -17.20
N LEU A 21 8.15 -22.96 -16.32
CA LEU A 21 8.11 -23.51 -14.95
C LEU A 21 6.95 -22.91 -14.14
N LYS A 22 6.71 -21.62 -14.31
CA LYS A 22 5.57 -20.94 -13.66
C LYS A 22 4.24 -21.51 -14.14
N THR A 23 4.13 -21.75 -15.43
CA THR A 23 2.93 -22.34 -16.04
C THR A 23 2.70 -23.76 -15.50
N MET A 24 3.75 -24.57 -15.47
CA MET A 24 3.69 -25.92 -14.95
C MET A 24 3.24 -25.93 -13.48
N TYR A 25 3.81 -25.06 -12.67
CA TYR A 25 3.45 -24.92 -11.25
C TYR A 25 1.99 -24.51 -11.08
N ARG A 26 1.55 -23.52 -11.85
CA ARG A 26 0.18 -23.03 -11.83
C ARG A 26 -0.82 -24.15 -12.21
N ASP A 27 -0.48 -24.91 -13.25
CA ASP A 27 -1.32 -26.01 -13.72
C ASP A 27 -1.38 -27.12 -12.67
N ALA A 28 -0.26 -27.42 -12.02
CA ALA A 28 -0.21 -28.41 -10.95
C ALA A 28 -1.12 -28.01 -9.78
N LEU A 29 -1.11 -26.73 -9.40
CA LEU A 29 -2.01 -26.23 -8.36
C LEU A 29 -3.47 -26.35 -8.79
N ARG A 30 -3.76 -25.97 -10.02
CA ARG A 30 -5.12 -26.03 -10.58
C ARG A 30 -5.67 -27.46 -10.58
N ASN A 31 -4.79 -28.43 -10.84
CA ASN A 31 -5.17 -29.86 -10.91
C ASN A 31 -5.18 -30.53 -9.53
N SER A 32 -4.73 -29.84 -8.49
CA SER A 32 -4.75 -30.37 -7.14
C SER A 32 -6.16 -30.26 -6.56
N GLY A 33 -6.80 -31.40 -6.33
CA GLY A 33 -8.14 -31.44 -5.72
C GLY A 33 -8.16 -30.86 -4.31
N GLU A 34 -7.10 -31.11 -3.54
CA GLU A 34 -6.97 -30.56 -2.18
C GLU A 34 -6.87 -29.04 -2.20
N HIS A 35 -6.08 -28.50 -3.11
CA HIS A 35 -5.92 -27.05 -3.27
C HIS A 35 -7.25 -26.41 -3.67
N GLN A 36 -7.97 -27.02 -4.62
CA GLN A 36 -9.26 -26.54 -5.08
C GLN A 36 -10.29 -26.53 -3.94
N LYS A 37 -10.33 -27.61 -3.16
CA LYS A 37 -11.24 -27.73 -2.01
C LYS A 37 -11.00 -26.62 -0.99
N LEU A 38 -9.73 -26.38 -0.65
CA LEU A 38 -9.34 -25.31 0.29
C LEU A 38 -9.67 -23.92 -0.26
N SER A 39 -9.48 -23.73 -1.56
CA SER A 39 -9.83 -22.46 -2.22
C SER A 39 -11.33 -22.20 -2.13
N ASP A 40 -12.14 -23.21 -2.36
CA ASP A 40 -13.60 -23.12 -2.26
C ASP A 40 -14.05 -22.82 -0.83
N GLU A 41 -13.44 -23.49 0.16
CA GLU A 41 -13.70 -23.26 1.58
C GLU A 41 -13.34 -21.84 1.98
N LEU A 42 -12.19 -21.34 1.51
CA LEU A 42 -11.77 -19.96 1.77
C LEU A 42 -12.75 -18.96 1.19
N LYS A 43 -13.26 -19.22 0.00
CA LYS A 43 -14.24 -18.35 -0.65
C LYS A 43 -15.50 -18.22 0.20
N VAL A 44 -16.02 -19.36 0.69
CA VAL A 44 -17.21 -19.38 1.56
C VAL A 44 -16.95 -18.58 2.83
N LEU A 45 -15.79 -18.81 3.47
CA LEU A 45 -15.43 -18.09 4.69
C LEU A 45 -15.27 -16.60 4.47
N ARG A 46 -14.69 -16.18 3.34
CA ARG A 46 -14.58 -14.77 2.98
C ARG A 46 -15.93 -14.13 2.76
N ASP A 47 -16.85 -14.83 2.10
CA ASP A 47 -18.19 -14.33 1.86
C ASP A 47 -18.95 -14.16 3.18
N ASN A 48 -18.84 -15.12 4.08
CA ASN A 48 -19.44 -15.05 5.42
C ASN A 48 -18.87 -13.87 6.20
N LYS A 49 -17.56 -13.68 6.14
CA LYS A 49 -16.87 -12.56 6.77
C LYS A 49 -17.38 -11.23 6.25
N LYS A 50 -17.54 -11.11 4.92
CA LYS A 50 -18.07 -9.90 4.29
C LYS A 50 -19.49 -9.59 4.74
N GLN A 51 -20.32 -10.60 4.90
CA GLN A 51 -21.69 -10.41 5.37
C GLN A 51 -21.72 -9.84 6.78
N ILE A 52 -20.85 -10.36 7.65
CA ILE A 52 -20.72 -9.84 9.02
C ILE A 52 -20.20 -8.41 9.01
N GLU A 53 -19.18 -8.12 8.19
CA GLU A 53 -18.63 -6.78 8.04
C GLU A 53 -19.68 -5.78 7.55
N SER A 54 -20.51 -6.19 6.57
CA SER A 54 -21.58 -5.35 6.05
C SER A 54 -22.61 -5.02 7.13
N LYS A 55 -22.94 -6.01 7.95
CA LYS A 55 -23.89 -5.81 9.06
C LYS A 55 -23.35 -4.83 10.09
N VAL A 56 -22.10 -4.99 10.45
CA VAL A 56 -21.42 -4.09 11.40
C VAL A 56 -21.36 -2.67 10.81
N LYS A 57 -21.05 -2.54 9.52
CA LYS A 57 -21.03 -1.24 8.85
C LYS A 57 -22.36 -0.52 8.90
N GLU A 58 -23.46 -1.25 8.75
CA GLU A 58 -24.79 -0.67 8.87
C GLU A 58 -25.04 -0.12 10.26
N GLU A 59 -24.60 -0.85 11.29
CA GLU A 59 -24.74 -0.44 12.68
C GLU A 59 -23.90 0.79 13.02
N PHE A 60 -22.75 0.94 12.36
CA PHE A 60 -21.79 2.02 12.60
C PHE A 60 -21.77 3.07 11.48
N SER A 61 -22.85 3.19 10.69
CA SER A 61 -22.89 4.10 9.54
C SER A 61 -22.58 5.55 9.93
N LYS A 62 -23.10 6.03 11.03
CA LYS A 62 -22.85 7.41 11.50
C LYS A 62 -21.41 7.62 11.90
N GLU A 63 -20.84 6.67 12.61
CA GLU A 63 -19.44 6.71 13.06
C GLU A 63 -18.49 6.60 11.86
N LEU A 64 -18.82 5.77 10.86
CA LEU A 64 -18.02 5.64 9.64
C LEU A 64 -18.04 6.93 8.84
N ASP A 65 -19.19 7.58 8.72
CA ASP A 65 -19.29 8.89 8.05
C ASP A 65 -18.44 9.92 8.78
N LYS A 66 -18.48 9.93 10.10
CA LYS A 66 -17.65 10.84 10.89
C LYS A 66 -16.16 10.54 10.73
N MET A 67 -15.79 9.25 10.67
CA MET A 67 -14.40 8.86 10.41
C MET A 67 -13.89 9.41 9.08
N GLU A 68 -14.74 9.37 8.05
CA GLU A 68 -14.39 9.91 6.74
C GLU A 68 -14.17 11.43 6.79
N VAL A 69 -15.08 12.16 7.46
CA VAL A 69 -14.95 13.60 7.67
C VAL A 69 -13.65 13.92 8.41
N LEU A 70 -13.38 13.18 9.49
CA LEU A 70 -12.16 13.38 10.27
C LEU A 70 -10.90 13.06 9.47
N SER A 71 -10.95 12.02 8.64
CA SER A 71 -9.85 11.66 7.76
C SER A 71 -9.51 12.81 6.79
N ASN A 72 -10.52 13.44 6.23
CA ASN A 72 -10.36 14.58 5.32
C ASN A 72 -9.81 15.80 6.06
N GLU A 73 -10.31 16.07 7.27
CA GLU A 73 -9.81 17.16 8.11
C GLU A 73 -8.36 16.94 8.51
N ILE A 74 -8.00 15.71 8.88
CA ILE A 74 -6.62 15.35 9.22
C ILE A 74 -5.69 15.59 8.04
N MET A 75 -6.10 15.14 6.85
CA MET A 75 -5.32 15.33 5.62
C MET A 75 -5.11 16.82 5.33
N ASN A 76 -6.19 17.59 5.42
CA ASN A 76 -6.15 19.03 5.16
C ASN A 76 -5.26 19.76 6.18
N ASP A 77 -5.46 19.50 7.46
CA ASP A 77 -4.70 20.13 8.52
C ASP A 77 -3.22 19.72 8.49
N SER A 78 -2.95 18.46 8.13
CA SER A 78 -1.57 17.98 7.96
C SER A 78 -0.85 18.76 6.85
N GLN A 79 -1.54 19.05 5.75
CA GLN A 79 -0.98 19.83 4.65
C GLN A 79 -0.75 21.29 5.07
N VAL A 80 -1.73 21.88 5.73
CA VAL A 80 -1.62 23.26 6.25
C VAL A 80 -0.46 23.36 7.24
N LEU A 81 -0.34 22.39 8.14
CA LEU A 81 0.75 22.36 9.11
C LEU A 81 2.11 22.22 8.43
N SER A 82 2.24 21.32 7.46
CA SER A 82 3.48 21.15 6.69
C SER A 82 3.91 22.45 6.02
N ASP A 83 2.97 23.10 5.37
CA ASP A 83 3.24 24.36 4.66
C ASP A 83 3.67 25.47 5.64
N ALA A 84 3.00 25.57 6.77
CA ALA A 84 3.33 26.55 7.80
C ALA A 84 4.71 26.31 8.41
N VAL A 85 5.03 25.06 8.71
CA VAL A 85 6.33 24.67 9.28
C VAL A 85 7.45 24.96 8.28
N LEU A 86 7.26 24.56 7.03
CA LEU A 86 8.24 24.81 5.97
C LEU A 86 8.50 26.32 5.80
N SER A 87 7.43 27.13 5.79
CA SER A 87 7.52 28.57 5.67
C SER A 87 8.35 29.18 6.80
N LYS A 88 8.12 28.75 8.03
CA LYS A 88 8.87 29.25 9.19
C LYS A 88 10.33 28.83 9.17
N MET A 89 10.61 27.59 8.79
CA MET A 89 11.98 27.09 8.69
C MET A 89 12.79 27.82 7.63
N LEU A 90 12.16 28.16 6.51
CA LEU A 90 12.81 28.96 5.46
C LEU A 90 13.17 30.37 5.95
N LYS A 91 12.47 30.89 6.93
CA LYS A 91 12.77 32.17 7.58
C LYS A 91 13.76 32.03 8.72
N GLY A 92 14.27 30.84 8.99
CA GLY A 92 15.22 30.59 10.06
C GLY A 92 14.61 30.56 11.47
N GLU A 93 13.29 30.48 11.56
CA GLU A 93 12.61 30.42 12.84
C GLU A 93 12.64 29.00 13.42
N ASN A 94 12.76 28.91 14.74
CA ASN A 94 12.66 27.63 15.44
C ASN A 94 11.21 27.22 15.59
N ILE A 95 10.99 25.92 15.53
CA ILE A 95 9.64 25.33 15.68
C ILE A 95 9.63 24.45 16.90
N GLU A 96 8.75 24.76 17.84
CA GLU A 96 8.52 23.95 19.02
C GLU A 96 7.06 23.52 18.99
N ILE A 97 6.85 22.20 18.98
CA ILE A 97 5.51 21.61 18.98
C ILE A 97 5.46 20.57 20.08
N LYS A 98 4.45 20.66 20.91
CA LYS A 98 4.17 19.70 21.98
C LYS A 98 2.71 19.26 21.88
N ASP A 99 2.45 18.02 22.24
CA ASP A 99 1.08 17.54 22.36
C ASP A 99 0.51 17.87 23.76
N GLU A 100 -0.71 17.42 24.03
CA GLU A 100 -1.37 17.64 25.32
C GLU A 100 -0.68 16.93 26.50
N TYR A 101 0.21 15.97 26.21
CA TYR A 101 1.01 15.24 27.21
C TYR A 101 2.42 15.81 27.36
N GLU A 102 2.69 16.96 26.74
CA GLU A 102 3.98 17.64 26.73
C GLU A 102 5.10 16.87 26.01
N THR A 103 4.73 15.92 25.16
CA THR A 103 5.68 15.24 24.29
C THR A 103 6.11 16.19 23.17
N GLU A 104 7.42 16.37 23.00
CA GLU A 104 7.97 17.23 21.98
C GLU A 104 8.07 16.50 20.63
N TYR A 105 7.77 17.24 19.56
CA TYR A 105 7.82 16.73 18.19
C TYR A 105 8.77 17.58 17.35
N GLU A 106 9.55 16.92 16.51
CA GLU A 106 10.44 17.56 15.56
C GLU A 106 9.95 17.33 14.13
N PRO A 107 10.03 18.34 13.26
CA PRO A 107 9.66 18.13 11.86
C PRO A 107 10.68 17.27 11.12
N ILE A 108 10.18 16.39 10.27
CA ILE A 108 11.01 15.54 9.41
C ILE A 108 10.71 15.92 7.96
N PHE A 109 11.77 16.22 7.19
CA PHE A 109 11.63 16.56 5.78
C PHE A 109 12.25 15.48 4.93
N THR A 110 11.53 15.11 3.88
CA THR A 110 12.00 14.13 2.91
C THR A 110 11.92 14.75 1.52
N VAL A 111 12.87 14.38 0.67
CA VAL A 111 12.88 14.80 -0.73
C VAL A 111 12.65 13.57 -1.59
N LYS A 112 11.70 13.70 -2.49
CA LYS A 112 11.39 12.63 -3.45
C LYS A 112 11.59 13.17 -4.85
N PHE A 113 12.06 12.30 -5.72
CA PHE A 113 12.27 12.64 -7.12
C PHE A 113 11.24 11.98 -8.00
N LYS A 114 10.73 12.72 -8.95
CA LYS A 114 9.86 12.19 -9.99
C LYS A 114 10.46 12.56 -11.35
N LYS A 115 10.08 11.82 -12.37
CA LYS A 115 10.51 12.12 -13.74
C LYS A 115 10.00 13.50 -14.15
N ALA A 116 10.90 14.35 -14.64
CA ALA A 116 10.55 15.73 -14.98
C ALA A 116 9.69 15.82 -16.24
N LYS A 117 9.95 14.90 -17.21
CA LYS A 117 9.19 14.83 -18.46
C LYS A 117 9.12 13.40 -18.97
#